data_bee81fddcad35987ddd3f055d2d2a416
#
_entry.id   bee81fddcad35987ddd3f055d2d2a416
#
_cell.length_a   1.000
_cell.length_b   1.000
_cell.length_c   1.000
_cell.angle_alpha   90.00
_cell.angle_beta   90.00
_cell.angle_gamma   90.00
#
_symmetry.space_group_name_H-M   'P 1'
#
loop_
_entity.id
_entity.type
_entity.pdbx_description
1 polymer ?
#
loop_
_entity_poly.entity_id
_entity_poly.type
_entity_poly.pdbx_seq_one_letter_code
_entity_poly.pdbx_strand_id
1 'polypeptide(L)'
;MTSDPLAAERLIQAYCTAWSEHHAARRLHLLEQVWAPGGRYTDPTADVTGIGALSAHIGKTLERYPGARVITTSRVDRHHAILRFTWCMIMADGRRLPDGVDFGEVDRDGKLCRIAGFFGSL
;
A
#
# COMPACT_ATOMS: atom_id res chain seq x y z
N MET A 1 -25.29 2.85 11.61
CA MET A 1 -24.47 2.46 10.46
C MET A 1 -23.64 1.26 10.81
N THR A 2 -23.77 0.20 10.07
CA THR A 2 -22.97 -1.00 10.26
C THR A 2 -21.62 -0.81 9.59
N SER A 3 -20.55 -1.00 10.34
CA SER A 3 -19.23 -1.09 9.74
C SER A 3 -18.98 -2.54 9.32
N ASP A 4 -18.43 -2.70 8.14
CA ASP A 4 -17.96 -3.99 7.66
C ASP A 4 -16.61 -4.29 8.32
N PRO A 5 -16.52 -5.33 9.16
CA PRO A 5 -15.26 -5.63 9.85
C PRO A 5 -14.13 -6.05 8.88
N LEU A 6 -14.47 -6.42 7.65
CA LEU A 6 -13.49 -6.78 6.63
C LEU A 6 -13.18 -5.65 5.64
N ALA A 7 -13.80 -4.48 5.79
CA ALA A 7 -13.60 -3.39 4.84
C ALA A 7 -12.13 -2.93 4.80
N ALA A 8 -11.49 -2.79 5.97
CA ALA A 8 -10.08 -2.40 6.04
C ALA A 8 -9.17 -3.48 5.45
N GLU A 9 -9.48 -4.76 5.70
CA GLU A 9 -8.72 -5.87 5.11
C GLU A 9 -8.80 -5.84 3.58
N ARG A 10 -9.99 -5.66 3.02
CA ARG A 10 -10.17 -5.60 1.56
C ARG A 10 -9.47 -4.41 0.95
N LEU A 11 -9.55 -3.25 1.60
CA LEU A 11 -8.89 -2.03 1.14
C LEU A 11 -7.37 -2.23 1.05
N ILE A 12 -6.78 -2.79 2.09
CA ILE A 12 -5.33 -3.01 2.13
C ILE A 12 -4.91 -4.13 1.17
N GLN A 13 -5.72 -5.18 1.00
CA GLN A 13 -5.42 -6.20 0.00
C GLN A 13 -5.39 -5.61 -1.41
N ALA A 14 -6.34 -4.74 -1.75
CA ALA A 14 -6.36 -4.04 -3.04
C ALA A 14 -5.15 -3.09 -3.19
N TYR A 15 -4.79 -2.41 -2.11
CA TYR A 15 -3.60 -1.56 -2.09
C TYR A 15 -2.33 -2.36 -2.34
N CYS A 16 -2.16 -3.51 -1.68
CA CYS A 16 -1.01 -4.40 -1.90
C CYS A 16 -1.01 -4.98 -3.32
N THR A 17 -2.18 -5.22 -3.91
CA THR A 17 -2.27 -5.65 -5.30
C THR A 17 -1.71 -4.59 -6.24
N ALA A 18 -1.98 -3.30 -5.99
CA ALA A 18 -1.40 -2.21 -6.76
C ALA A 18 0.13 -2.17 -6.62
N TRP A 19 0.66 -2.46 -5.42
CA TRP A 19 2.10 -2.55 -5.18
C TRP A 19 2.76 -3.77 -5.84
N SER A 20 1.97 -4.70 -6.35
CA SER A 20 2.44 -5.92 -7.02
C SER A 20 2.19 -5.87 -8.53
N GLU A 21 1.61 -4.79 -9.03
CA GLU A 21 1.23 -4.67 -10.44
C GLU A 21 2.33 -3.98 -11.23
N HIS A 22 3.00 -4.75 -12.09
CA HIS A 22 4.14 -4.28 -12.88
C HIS A 22 3.71 -3.46 -14.10
N HIS A 23 2.46 -3.60 -14.55
CA HIS A 23 1.95 -2.88 -15.70
C HIS A 23 1.39 -1.52 -15.28
N ALA A 24 2.00 -0.43 -15.75
CA ALA A 24 1.70 0.93 -15.29
C ALA A 24 0.22 1.33 -15.41
N ALA A 25 -0.42 1.03 -16.53
CA ALA A 25 -1.83 1.40 -16.75
C ALA A 25 -2.76 0.66 -15.79
N ARG A 26 -2.52 -0.63 -15.56
CA ARG A 26 -3.30 -1.42 -14.61
C ARG A 26 -3.08 -0.93 -13.18
N ARG A 27 -1.86 -0.59 -12.84
CA ARG A 27 -1.51 -0.05 -11.52
C ARG A 27 -2.24 1.26 -11.24
N LEU A 28 -2.27 2.18 -12.20
CA LEU A 28 -3.02 3.43 -12.07
C LEU A 28 -4.50 3.14 -11.80
N HIS A 29 -5.10 2.24 -12.57
CA HIS A 29 -6.49 1.87 -12.41
C HIS A 29 -6.77 1.29 -11.01
N LEU A 30 -5.90 0.41 -10.52
CA LEU A 30 -6.03 -0.17 -9.19
C LEU A 30 -5.91 0.92 -8.11
N LEU A 31 -4.96 1.83 -8.23
CA LEU A 31 -4.78 2.93 -7.28
C LEU A 31 -5.98 3.87 -7.24
N GLU A 32 -6.60 4.16 -8.38
CA GLU A 32 -7.80 5.00 -8.44
C GLU A 32 -8.94 4.44 -7.57
N GLN A 33 -8.98 3.14 -7.36
CA GLN A 33 -10.02 2.49 -6.54
C GLN A 33 -9.78 2.62 -5.04
N VAL A 34 -8.53 2.82 -4.61
CA VAL A 34 -8.15 2.74 -3.19
C VAL A 34 -7.47 3.99 -2.66
N TRP A 35 -6.94 4.84 -3.52
CA TRP A 35 -6.12 5.99 -3.14
C TRP A 35 -6.85 7.30 -3.42
N ALA A 36 -6.87 8.19 -2.42
CA ALA A 36 -7.47 9.52 -2.59
C ALA A 36 -6.63 10.35 -3.56
N PRO A 37 -7.25 11.22 -4.39
CA PRO A 37 -6.52 12.03 -5.39
C PRO A 37 -5.37 12.85 -4.79
N GLY A 38 -5.55 13.39 -3.58
CA GLY A 38 -4.51 14.14 -2.87
C GLY A 38 -3.77 13.32 -1.82
N GLY A 39 -3.87 12.01 -1.86
CA GLY A 39 -3.25 11.13 -0.87
C GLY A 39 -1.74 11.25 -0.85
N ARG A 40 -1.16 11.25 0.36
CA ARG A 40 0.28 11.36 0.57
C ARG A 40 0.87 10.03 1.03
N TYR A 41 1.90 9.60 0.34
CA TYR A 41 2.67 8.41 0.68
C TYR A 41 4.08 8.80 1.10
N THR A 42 4.51 8.30 2.25
CA THR A 42 5.86 8.53 2.76
C THR A 42 6.47 7.22 3.24
N ASP A 43 7.67 6.94 2.82
CA ASP A 43 8.52 5.89 3.38
C ASP A 43 9.96 6.40 3.41
N PRO A 44 10.94 5.60 3.88
CA PRO A 44 12.35 6.07 3.94
C PRO A 44 12.94 6.49 2.59
N THR A 45 12.34 6.06 1.47
CA THR A 45 12.86 6.32 0.12
C THR A 45 12.06 7.34 -0.66
N ALA A 46 10.88 7.75 -0.19
CA ALA A 46 9.97 8.59 -0.96
C ALA A 46 9.04 9.41 -0.08
N ASP A 47 8.61 10.54 -0.60
CA ASP A 47 7.55 11.37 -0.04
C ASP A 47 6.81 11.97 -1.24
N VAL A 48 5.67 11.40 -1.59
CA VAL A 48 4.94 11.75 -2.81
C VAL A 48 3.46 12.01 -2.52
N THR A 49 2.84 12.85 -3.33
CA THR A 49 1.42 13.18 -3.22
C THR A 49 0.74 12.96 -4.57
N GLY A 50 -0.42 12.32 -4.53
CA GLY A 50 -1.24 12.06 -5.70
C GLY A 50 -1.03 10.68 -6.30
N ILE A 51 -2.02 10.22 -7.06
CA ILE A 51 -2.05 8.86 -7.63
C ILE A 51 -0.91 8.65 -8.62
N GLY A 52 -0.68 9.61 -9.51
CA GLY A 52 0.37 9.50 -10.53
C GLY A 52 1.76 9.40 -9.92
N ALA A 53 2.05 10.22 -8.91
CA ALA A 53 3.33 10.20 -8.22
C ALA A 53 3.55 8.90 -7.46
N LEU A 54 2.51 8.39 -6.79
CA LEU A 54 2.59 7.09 -6.11
C LEU A 54 2.79 5.96 -7.10
N SER A 55 2.05 5.94 -8.20
CA SER A 55 2.21 4.93 -9.24
C SER A 55 3.62 4.93 -9.82
N ALA A 56 4.18 6.10 -10.07
CA ALA A 56 5.55 6.22 -10.58
C ALA A 56 6.57 5.69 -9.56
N HIS A 57 6.39 5.96 -8.29
CA HIS A 57 7.26 5.44 -7.22
C HIS A 57 7.19 3.92 -7.15
N ILE A 58 5.98 3.36 -7.17
CA ILE A 58 5.79 1.90 -7.18
C ILE A 58 6.49 1.30 -8.41
N GLY A 59 6.32 1.92 -9.57
CA GLY A 59 6.94 1.47 -10.81
C GLY A 59 8.46 1.38 -10.71
N LYS A 60 9.09 2.39 -10.14
CA LYS A 60 10.55 2.38 -9.92
C LYS A 60 10.97 1.26 -8.99
N THR A 61 10.21 1.03 -7.93
CA THR A 61 10.47 -0.07 -7.00
C THR A 61 10.39 -1.42 -7.70
N LEU A 62 9.34 -1.64 -8.50
CA LEU A 62 9.14 -2.90 -9.21
C LEU A 62 10.12 -3.11 -10.36
N GLU A 63 10.62 -2.04 -10.98
CA GLU A 63 11.72 -2.12 -11.96
C GLU A 63 13.01 -2.60 -11.29
N ARG A 64 13.27 -2.13 -10.08
CA ARG A 64 14.43 -2.53 -9.29
C ARG A 64 14.33 -3.99 -8.82
N TYR A 65 13.10 -4.48 -8.59
CA TYR A 65 12.82 -5.83 -8.12
C TYR A 65 11.84 -6.54 -9.06
N PRO A 66 12.29 -6.92 -10.29
CA PRO A 66 11.39 -7.53 -11.26
C PRO A 66 10.72 -8.79 -10.72
N GLY A 67 9.42 -8.91 -10.94
CA GLY A 67 8.64 -10.06 -10.48
C GLY A 67 8.28 -10.04 -9.00
N ALA A 68 8.66 -9.00 -8.27
CA ALA A 68 8.33 -8.89 -6.84
C ALA A 68 6.84 -8.64 -6.65
N ARG A 69 6.35 -9.02 -5.48
CA ARG A 69 4.99 -8.74 -5.03
C ARG A 69 5.00 -8.37 -3.54
N VAL A 70 3.98 -7.66 -3.12
CA VAL A 70 3.81 -7.21 -1.73
C VAL A 70 2.60 -7.90 -1.14
N ILE A 71 2.76 -8.47 0.04
CA ILE A 71 1.68 -9.10 0.79
C ILE A 71 1.62 -8.54 2.20
N THR A 72 0.43 -8.59 2.81
CA THR A 72 0.31 -8.32 4.24
C THR A 72 0.82 -9.52 5.03
N THR A 73 1.46 -9.22 6.17
CA THR A 73 1.96 -10.24 7.10
C THR A 73 1.27 -10.16 8.46
N SER A 74 0.27 -9.29 8.59
CA SER A 74 -0.60 -9.17 9.75
C SER A 74 -2.04 -8.94 9.31
N ARG A 75 -2.95 -8.99 10.27
CA ARG A 75 -4.30 -8.44 10.09
C ARG A 75 -4.19 -6.92 10.05
N VAL A 76 -5.19 -6.26 9.46
CA VAL A 76 -5.28 -4.81 9.48
C VAL A 76 -5.97 -4.39 10.77
N ASP A 77 -5.25 -3.64 11.58
CA ASP A 77 -5.78 -3.06 12.82
C ASP A 77 -6.31 -1.68 12.54
N ARG A 78 -7.55 -1.43 12.86
CA ARG A 78 -8.19 -0.14 12.57
C ARG A 78 -9.03 0.34 13.72
N HIS A 79 -8.90 1.63 14.04
CA HIS A 79 -9.87 2.36 14.85
C HIS A 79 -10.07 3.74 14.24
N HIS A 80 -11.31 4.24 14.25
CA HIS A 80 -11.64 5.52 13.63
C HIS A 80 -11.21 5.52 12.16
N ALA A 81 -10.54 6.56 11.70
CA ALA A 81 -10.02 6.65 10.34
C ALA A 81 -8.57 6.20 10.20
N ILE A 82 -7.99 5.62 11.25
CA ILE A 82 -6.57 5.27 11.33
C ILE A 82 -6.41 3.75 11.30
N LEU A 83 -5.42 3.27 10.55
CA LEU A 83 -5.12 1.85 10.47
C LEU A 83 -3.61 1.59 10.49
N ARG A 84 -3.24 0.35 10.77
CA ARG A 84 -1.87 -0.13 10.68
C ARG A 84 -1.84 -1.60 10.29
N PHE A 85 -0.78 -2.00 9.64
CA PHE A 85 -0.55 -3.40 9.26
C PHE A 85 0.93 -3.62 8.99
N THR A 86 1.35 -4.89 9.02
CA THR A 86 2.68 -5.28 8.57
C THR A 86 2.60 -5.91 7.19
N TRP A 87 3.69 -5.82 6.45
CA TRP A 87 3.79 -6.30 5.08
C TRP A 87 5.21 -6.78 4.79
N CYS A 88 5.37 -7.56 3.73
CA CYS A 88 6.70 -7.86 3.22
C CYS A 88 6.67 -7.89 1.69
N MET A 89 7.85 -7.73 1.10
CA MET A 89 8.06 -7.93 -0.33
C MET A 89 8.60 -9.34 -0.56
N ILE A 90 7.99 -10.05 -1.50
CA ILE A 90 8.45 -11.37 -1.91
C ILE A 90 9.06 -11.23 -3.30
N MET A 91 10.32 -11.63 -3.43
CA MET A 91 11.05 -11.59 -4.69
C MET A 91 10.54 -12.67 -5.66
N ALA A 92 10.88 -12.51 -6.94
CA ALA A 92 10.48 -13.46 -7.97
C ALA A 92 10.93 -14.90 -7.67
N ASP A 93 12.07 -15.06 -7.00
CA ASP A 93 12.61 -16.36 -6.59
C ASP A 93 11.98 -16.93 -5.31
N GLY A 94 11.00 -16.23 -4.71
CA GLY A 94 10.33 -16.62 -3.48
C GLY A 94 10.98 -16.11 -2.21
N ARG A 95 12.13 -15.45 -2.29
CA ARG A 95 12.82 -14.92 -1.12
C ARG A 95 12.01 -13.75 -0.53
N ARG A 96 11.82 -13.77 0.79
CA ARG A 96 11.13 -12.71 1.52
C ARG A 96 12.14 -11.68 2.05
N LEU A 97 11.81 -10.41 1.88
CA LEU A 97 12.51 -9.35 2.58
C LEU A 97 11.94 -9.18 3.98
N PRO A 98 12.67 -8.52 4.90
CA PRO A 98 12.15 -8.24 6.25
C PRO A 98 10.83 -7.48 6.20
N ASP A 99 9.98 -7.72 7.18
CA ASP A 99 8.69 -7.04 7.28
C ASP A 99 8.87 -5.53 7.45
N GLY A 100 7.97 -4.79 6.82
CA GLY A 100 7.76 -3.38 7.11
C GLY A 100 6.46 -3.18 7.86
N VAL A 101 6.24 -1.98 8.36
CA VAL A 101 4.98 -1.57 8.97
C VAL A 101 4.48 -0.29 8.31
N ASP A 102 3.19 -0.27 7.99
CA ASP A 102 2.52 0.91 7.46
C ASP A 102 1.47 1.39 8.44
N PHE A 103 1.41 2.71 8.60
CA PHE A 103 0.33 3.42 9.26
C PHE A 103 -0.43 4.20 8.20
N GLY A 104 -1.75 4.22 8.29
CA GLY A 104 -2.55 4.90 7.29
C GLY A 104 -3.77 5.58 7.84
N GLU A 105 -4.36 6.43 6.99
CA GLU A 105 -5.65 7.08 7.24
C GLU A 105 -6.54 6.90 6.03
N VAL A 106 -7.84 6.77 6.29
CA VAL A 106 -8.86 6.74 5.25
C VAL A 106 -9.67 8.03 5.31
N ASP A 107 -10.13 8.49 4.14
CA ASP A 107 -10.99 9.65 4.04
C ASP A 107 -12.48 9.26 4.13
N ARG A 108 -13.38 10.23 3.96
CA ARG A 108 -14.83 10.01 3.99
C ARG A 108 -15.32 9.00 2.98
N ASP A 109 -14.63 8.91 1.84
CA ASP A 109 -15.02 8.02 0.75
C ASP A 109 -14.44 6.62 0.94
N GLY A 110 -13.74 6.39 2.05
CA GLY A 110 -13.14 5.09 2.34
C GLY A 110 -11.85 4.83 1.59
N LYS A 111 -11.25 5.85 0.98
CA LYS A 111 -9.97 5.73 0.28
C LYS A 111 -8.81 6.11 1.18
N LEU A 112 -7.66 5.50 0.94
CA LEU A 112 -6.44 5.86 1.65
C LEU A 112 -6.01 7.27 1.25
N CYS A 113 -5.92 8.17 2.23
CA CYS A 113 -5.43 9.53 2.01
C CYS A 113 -4.05 9.75 2.61
N ARG A 114 -3.55 8.79 3.38
CA ARG A 114 -2.23 8.86 4.01
C ARG A 114 -1.71 7.45 4.27
N ILE A 115 -0.49 7.19 3.83
CA ILE A 115 0.30 6.04 4.28
C ILE A 115 1.68 6.55 4.71
N ALA A 116 2.14 6.10 5.86
CA ALA A 116 3.49 6.29 6.33
C ALA A 116 4.10 4.92 6.61
N GLY A 117 5.13 4.56 5.88
CA GLY A 117 5.76 3.25 5.95
C GLY A 117 7.14 3.29 6.61
N PHE A 118 7.46 2.21 7.31
CA PHE A 118 8.75 2.00 7.93
C PHE A 118 9.27 0.61 7.54
N PHE A 119 10.58 0.51 7.35
CA PHE A 119 11.22 -0.73 6.93
C PHE A 119 11.97 -1.37 8.09
N GLY A 120 11.84 -2.69 8.19
CA GLY A 120 12.57 -3.47 9.18
C GLY A 120 12.06 -3.29 10.60
N SER A 121 12.79 -3.84 11.55
CA SER A 121 12.49 -3.77 12.98
C SER A 121 13.20 -2.59 13.64
N LEU A 122 12.68 -2.19 14.77
CA LEU A 122 13.32 -1.19 15.62
C LEU A 122 14.58 -1.73 16.27
#